data_05acad69032404ba4a624dea8954da0c
#
_entry.id   05acad69032404ba4a624dea8954da0c
#
_cell.length_a   1.000
_cell.length_b   1.000
_cell.length_c   1.000
_cell.angle_alpha   90.00
_cell.angle_beta   90.00
_cell.angle_gamma   90.00
#
_symmetry.space_group_name_H-M   'P 1'
#
loop_
_entity.id
_entity.type
_entity.pdbx_description
1 polymer ?
#
loop_
_entity_poly.entity_id
_entity_poly.type
_entity_poly.pdbx_seq_one_letter_code
_entity_poly.pdbx_strand_id
1 'polypeptide(L)'
;MGEFDPLVKGRVDITQYQAALEKATNVVCIPQGAIERRPGQQFLLDVSSDLGGSFTAQQGLRLIPFEFSSVDSFMLVFVKLSTSATNNAKMFVFRQGVLQTNINSSGNNYLTVSLGDISFDAITFTQSADTLILMHEDLAPLSIVRGANNTTWTASTISITSPKFAFTKSVSEPAANITPSS
;
A
#
# COMPACT_ATOMS: atom_id res chain seq x y z
N MET A 1 -13.54 26.98 12.04
CA MET A 1 -14.57 26.81 10.98
C MET A 1 -14.29 25.49 10.27
N GLY A 2 -15.29 24.70 9.99
CA GLY A 2 -15.17 23.40 9.33
C GLY A 2 -16.53 22.91 8.84
N GLU A 3 -16.57 21.73 8.21
CA GLU A 3 -17.85 21.10 7.87
C GLU A 3 -18.61 20.68 9.14
N PHE A 4 -19.91 20.82 9.09
CA PHE A 4 -20.80 20.49 10.21
C PHE A 4 -21.21 19.03 10.11
N ASP A 5 -21.17 18.32 11.24
CA ASP A 5 -21.64 16.94 11.29
C ASP A 5 -23.11 16.89 10.86
N PRO A 6 -23.48 15.98 9.94
CA PRO A 6 -24.86 15.82 9.47
C PRO A 6 -25.88 15.62 10.60
N LEU A 7 -25.49 15.03 11.71
CA LEU A 7 -26.33 14.80 12.90
C LEU A 7 -26.69 16.10 13.65
N VAL A 8 -25.95 17.18 13.43
CA VAL A 8 -26.10 18.45 14.13
C VAL A 8 -26.73 19.54 13.23
N LYS A 9 -27.07 19.23 11.97
CA LYS A 9 -27.65 20.17 11.01
C LYS A 9 -28.96 20.83 11.48
N GLY A 10 -29.70 20.20 12.36
CA GLY A 10 -30.95 20.74 12.94
C GLY A 10 -30.76 21.62 14.20
N ARG A 11 -29.55 21.72 14.70
CA ARG A 11 -29.23 22.42 15.96
C ARG A 11 -28.85 23.88 15.69
N VAL A 12 -29.85 24.71 15.37
CA VAL A 12 -29.67 26.16 15.14
C VAL A 12 -29.39 26.96 16.40
N ASP A 13 -29.56 26.31 17.55
CA ASP A 13 -29.32 26.86 18.90
C ASP A 13 -27.83 26.91 19.29
N ILE A 14 -26.95 26.25 18.49
CA ILE A 14 -25.54 26.21 18.80
C ILE A 14 -24.84 27.41 18.18
N THR A 15 -24.03 28.12 18.95
CA THR A 15 -23.27 29.29 18.48
C THR A 15 -22.37 28.98 17.26
N GLN A 16 -21.85 27.75 17.18
CA GLN A 16 -21.01 27.27 16.08
C GLN A 16 -21.79 27.08 14.76
N TYR A 17 -23.13 26.99 14.82
CA TYR A 17 -23.96 26.78 13.63
C TYR A 17 -23.77 27.86 12.56
N GLN A 18 -23.70 29.13 12.99
CA GLN A 18 -23.50 30.27 12.08
C GLN A 18 -22.08 30.37 11.48
N ALA A 19 -21.11 29.69 12.13
CA ALA A 19 -19.71 29.68 11.71
C ALA A 19 -19.30 28.41 10.95
N ALA A 20 -20.23 27.48 10.74
CA ALA A 20 -19.98 26.20 10.10
C ALA A 20 -20.39 26.20 8.62
N LEU A 21 -19.79 25.32 7.85
CA LEU A 21 -20.12 25.10 6.44
C LEU A 21 -20.95 23.83 6.33
N GLU A 22 -22.01 23.86 5.53
CA GLU A 22 -22.78 22.66 5.21
C GLU A 22 -21.94 21.67 4.37
N LYS A 23 -21.14 22.20 3.46
CA LYS A 23 -20.24 21.42 2.61
C LYS A 23 -19.05 22.27 2.18
N ALA A 24 -17.84 21.71 2.29
CA ALA A 24 -16.60 22.32 1.84
C ALA A 24 -16.02 21.53 0.65
N THR A 25 -16.13 22.06 -0.55
CA THR A 25 -15.60 21.40 -1.76
C THR A 25 -14.52 22.27 -2.38
N ASN A 26 -13.31 21.71 -2.59
CA ASN A 26 -12.16 22.41 -3.16
C ASN A 26 -11.70 23.66 -2.38
N VAL A 27 -11.95 23.67 -1.08
CA VAL A 27 -11.52 24.74 -0.17
C VAL A 27 -10.83 24.18 1.05
N VAL A 28 -9.96 24.96 1.64
CA VAL A 28 -9.27 24.68 2.90
C VAL A 28 -9.79 25.68 3.93
N CYS A 29 -10.29 25.18 5.05
CA CYS A 29 -10.71 26.04 6.16
C CYS A 29 -9.50 26.43 6.98
N ILE A 30 -9.28 27.74 7.12
CA ILE A 30 -8.20 28.28 7.94
C ILE A 30 -8.70 28.42 9.39
N PRO A 31 -7.89 28.05 10.40
CA PRO A 31 -8.30 28.12 11.82
C PRO A 31 -8.77 29.50 12.25
N GLN A 32 -8.27 30.56 11.62
CA GLN A 32 -8.63 31.95 11.90
C GLN A 32 -10.02 32.35 11.39
N GLY A 33 -10.75 31.45 10.75
CA GLY A 33 -12.14 31.69 10.35
C GLY A 33 -12.34 32.10 8.88
N ALA A 34 -11.31 32.02 8.03
CA ALA A 34 -11.40 32.19 6.59
C ALA A 34 -11.45 30.86 5.84
N ILE A 35 -11.85 30.90 4.60
CA ILE A 35 -11.74 29.79 3.63
C ILE A 35 -10.85 30.22 2.49
N GLU A 36 -9.92 29.34 2.11
CA GLU A 36 -9.03 29.51 0.99
C GLU A 36 -9.29 28.44 -0.06
N ARG A 37 -9.14 28.80 -1.33
CA ARG A 37 -9.22 27.83 -2.40
C ARG A 37 -8.06 26.84 -2.29
N ARG A 38 -8.37 25.54 -2.42
CA ARG A 38 -7.33 24.51 -2.48
C ARG A 38 -6.28 24.86 -3.54
N PRO A 39 -4.99 24.77 -3.22
CA PRO A 39 -3.92 24.99 -4.21
C PRO A 39 -4.05 24.00 -5.36
N GLY A 40 -3.55 24.38 -6.53
CA GLY A 40 -3.50 23.52 -7.70
C GLY A 40 -2.60 22.29 -7.48
N GLN A 41 -2.66 21.37 -8.44
CA GLN A 41 -1.74 20.25 -8.48
C GLN A 41 -0.44 20.68 -9.14
N GLN A 42 0.68 20.26 -8.60
CA GLN A 42 1.98 20.42 -9.22
C GLN A 42 2.35 19.12 -9.93
N PHE A 43 2.73 19.20 -11.20
CA PHE A 43 3.34 18.08 -11.90
C PHE A 43 4.74 17.85 -11.33
N LEU A 44 5.01 16.59 -10.90
CA LEU A 44 6.30 16.21 -10.35
C LEU A 44 7.18 15.54 -11.41
N LEU A 45 6.69 14.48 -12.02
CA LEU A 45 7.46 13.70 -12.98
C LEU A 45 6.56 12.74 -13.77
N ASP A 46 6.95 12.48 -15.01
CA ASP A 46 6.42 11.39 -15.82
C ASP A 46 7.37 10.18 -15.73
N VAL A 47 6.88 9.06 -15.22
CA VAL A 47 7.64 7.81 -15.07
C VAL A 47 7.37 6.82 -16.22
N SER A 48 6.65 7.21 -17.25
CA SER A 48 6.27 6.34 -18.37
C SER A 48 7.47 5.72 -19.08
N SER A 49 8.57 6.46 -19.22
CA SER A 49 9.81 5.97 -19.79
C SER A 49 10.44 4.83 -19.00
N ASP A 50 10.35 4.86 -17.67
CA ASP A 50 10.87 3.80 -16.80
C ASP A 50 9.95 2.57 -16.76
N LEU A 51 8.69 2.71 -17.16
CA LEU A 51 7.74 1.61 -17.27
C LEU A 51 7.98 0.72 -18.50
N GLY A 52 8.72 1.23 -19.48
CA GLY A 52 9.01 0.57 -20.76
C GLY A 52 7.99 0.89 -21.84
N GLY A 53 8.44 0.89 -23.11
CA GLY A 53 7.65 1.33 -24.27
C GLY A 53 6.38 0.54 -24.61
N SER A 54 6.05 -0.49 -23.84
CA SER A 54 4.82 -1.30 -23.97
C SER A 54 3.81 -1.01 -22.84
N PHE A 55 3.86 0.16 -22.27
CA PHE A 55 2.88 0.58 -21.27
C PHE A 55 1.51 0.81 -21.92
N THR A 56 0.73 -0.25 -22.05
CA THR A 56 -0.59 -0.20 -22.70
C THR A 56 -1.77 -0.18 -21.76
N ALA A 57 -1.60 -0.58 -20.50
CA ALA A 57 -2.69 -0.57 -19.51
C ALA A 57 -2.15 -0.45 -18.09
N GLN A 58 -2.29 0.71 -17.52
CA GLN A 58 -2.13 0.92 -16.09
C GLN A 58 -3.33 0.33 -15.37
N GLN A 59 -3.14 -0.74 -14.61
CA GLN A 59 -4.23 -1.43 -13.92
C GLN A 59 -4.38 -1.07 -12.45
N GLY A 60 -3.58 -0.17 -11.96
CA GLY A 60 -3.67 0.32 -10.60
C GLY A 60 -2.46 1.14 -10.19
N LEU A 61 -2.71 2.06 -9.30
CA LEU A 61 -1.70 2.90 -8.67
C LEU A 61 -1.97 2.91 -7.16
N ARG A 62 -0.94 2.70 -6.36
CA ARG A 62 -1.01 2.82 -4.91
C ARG A 62 0.12 3.68 -4.38
N LEU A 63 -0.23 4.65 -3.55
CA LEU A 63 0.71 5.47 -2.82
C LEU A 63 0.78 4.97 -1.38
N ILE A 64 1.98 4.71 -0.89
CA ILE A 64 2.22 4.25 0.48
C ILE A 64 3.30 5.16 1.09
N PRO A 65 2.99 5.87 2.18
CA PRO A 65 3.99 6.64 2.91
C PRO A 65 4.95 5.70 3.62
N PHE A 66 6.21 6.08 3.69
CA PHE A 66 7.25 5.37 4.40
C PHE A 66 8.06 6.38 5.21
N GLU A 67 7.95 6.31 6.53
CA GLU A 67 8.60 7.23 7.45
C GLU A 67 9.76 6.54 8.16
N PHE A 68 10.98 6.90 7.79
CA PHE A 68 12.18 6.40 8.48
C PHE A 68 12.52 7.25 9.71
N SER A 69 12.39 8.55 9.57
CA SER A 69 12.63 9.50 10.66
C SER A 69 11.81 10.78 10.45
N SER A 70 11.81 11.67 11.41
CA SER A 70 11.13 12.97 11.30
C SER A 70 11.65 13.87 10.17
N VAL A 71 12.85 13.60 9.64
CA VAL A 71 13.46 14.34 8.52
C VAL A 71 13.56 13.52 7.24
N ASP A 72 13.45 12.21 7.33
CA ASP A 72 13.51 11.28 6.19
C ASP A 72 12.20 10.53 6.02
N SER A 73 11.35 11.10 5.19
CA SER A 73 10.11 10.48 4.74
C SER A 73 10.15 10.24 3.23
N PHE A 74 9.57 9.14 2.83
CA PHE A 74 9.48 8.71 1.44
C PHE A 74 8.02 8.46 1.06
N MET A 75 7.72 8.63 -0.21
CA MET A 75 6.48 8.17 -0.82
C MET A 75 6.81 7.03 -1.78
N LEU A 76 6.31 5.86 -1.50
CA LEU A 76 6.43 4.69 -2.36
C LEU A 76 5.24 4.66 -3.31
N VAL A 77 5.52 4.67 -4.60
CA VAL A 77 4.50 4.68 -5.66
C VAL A 77 4.53 3.35 -6.38
N PHE A 78 3.52 2.54 -6.16
CA PHE A 78 3.35 1.26 -6.83
C PHE A 78 2.51 1.43 -8.07
N VAL A 79 3.02 0.96 -9.21
CA VAL A 79 2.32 0.99 -10.50
C VAL A 79 2.16 -0.44 -10.99
N LYS A 80 0.92 -0.86 -11.23
CA LYS A 80 0.61 -2.17 -11.79
C LYS A 80 0.71 -2.11 -13.31
N LEU A 81 1.43 -3.06 -13.92
CA LEU A 81 1.68 -3.09 -15.37
C LEU A 81 0.78 -4.06 -16.11
N SER A 82 0.41 -5.18 -15.48
CA SER A 82 -0.34 -6.26 -16.08
C SER A 82 -1.12 -7.05 -15.03
N THR A 83 -2.18 -7.74 -15.44
CA THR A 83 -3.02 -8.56 -14.56
C THR A 83 -2.47 -9.96 -14.27
N SER A 84 -1.61 -10.51 -15.11
CA SER A 84 -1.30 -11.94 -15.05
C SER A 84 0.18 -12.31 -14.97
N ALA A 85 1.08 -11.34 -14.96
CA ALA A 85 2.53 -11.61 -14.93
C ALA A 85 3.09 -11.61 -13.52
N THR A 86 4.00 -12.53 -13.23
CA THR A 86 4.95 -12.35 -12.12
C THR A 86 5.78 -11.09 -12.38
N ASN A 87 6.16 -10.36 -11.32
CA ASN A 87 6.85 -9.08 -11.45
C ASN A 87 6.04 -8.00 -12.20
N ASN A 88 4.76 -7.98 -11.96
CA ASN A 88 3.80 -7.13 -12.66
C ASN A 88 3.66 -5.72 -12.08
N ALA A 89 4.42 -5.38 -11.07
CA ALA A 89 4.41 -4.05 -10.48
C ALA A 89 5.81 -3.44 -10.42
N LYS A 90 5.87 -2.14 -10.56
CA LYS A 90 7.06 -1.34 -10.33
C LYS A 90 6.80 -0.38 -9.18
N MET A 91 7.74 -0.33 -8.25
CA MET A 91 7.73 0.60 -7.14
C MET A 91 8.76 1.70 -7.39
N PHE A 92 8.31 2.94 -7.38
CA PHE A 92 9.15 4.13 -7.42
C PHE A 92 9.23 4.74 -6.03
N VAL A 93 10.36 5.35 -5.72
CA VAL A 93 10.62 5.98 -4.43
C VAL A 93 10.81 7.47 -4.62
N PHE A 94 9.97 8.27 -3.97
CA PHE A 94 10.10 9.72 -3.95
C PHE A 94 10.51 10.17 -2.54
N ARG A 95 11.44 11.10 -2.48
CA ARG A 95 11.84 11.80 -1.25
C ARG A 95 11.66 13.29 -1.48
N GLN A 96 10.84 13.94 -0.66
CA GLN A 96 10.56 15.38 -0.78
C GLN A 96 10.15 15.81 -2.20
N GLY A 97 9.34 14.99 -2.89
CA GLY A 97 8.87 15.26 -4.25
C GLY A 97 9.89 14.94 -5.36
N VAL A 98 11.08 14.45 -5.03
CA VAL A 98 12.13 14.09 -6.01
C VAL A 98 12.22 12.58 -6.13
N LEU A 99 12.15 12.07 -7.38
CA LEU A 99 12.37 10.65 -7.68
C LEU A 99 13.79 10.25 -7.27
N GLN A 100 13.90 9.17 -6.51
CA GLN A 100 15.18 8.56 -6.19
C GLN A 100 15.62 7.66 -7.34
N THR A 101 16.84 7.85 -7.80
CA THR A 101 17.45 7.07 -8.88
C THR A 101 18.37 5.98 -8.33
N ASN A 102 18.63 4.94 -9.12
CA ASN A 102 19.51 3.84 -8.75
C ASN A 102 19.08 3.17 -7.43
N ILE A 103 17.80 2.91 -7.27
CA ILE A 103 17.24 2.41 -6.00
C ILE A 103 17.42 0.90 -5.78
N ASN A 104 18.03 0.19 -6.72
CA ASN A 104 18.32 -1.25 -6.62
C ASN A 104 19.73 -1.58 -7.10
N SER A 105 20.17 -2.80 -6.87
CA SER A 105 21.49 -3.28 -7.29
C SER A 105 21.73 -3.24 -8.81
N SER A 106 20.68 -3.19 -9.61
CA SER A 106 20.74 -3.08 -11.08
C SER A 106 20.81 -1.64 -11.59
N GLY A 107 20.79 -0.65 -10.69
CA GLY A 107 20.86 0.77 -11.04
C GLY A 107 19.58 1.34 -11.66
N ASN A 108 18.43 0.68 -11.47
CA ASN A 108 17.15 1.18 -11.97
C ASN A 108 16.54 2.24 -11.04
N ASN A 109 15.68 3.08 -11.61
CA ASN A 109 14.90 4.07 -10.86
C ASN A 109 13.64 3.46 -10.20
N TYR A 110 13.47 2.18 -10.33
CA TYR A 110 12.33 1.43 -9.79
C TYR A 110 12.76 0.08 -9.23
N LEU A 111 11.98 -0.43 -8.33
CA LEU A 111 12.07 -1.80 -7.84
C LEU A 111 10.94 -2.62 -8.47
N THR A 112 11.27 -3.76 -9.08
CA THR A 112 10.27 -4.71 -9.57
C THR A 112 9.71 -5.52 -8.40
N VAL A 113 8.39 -5.59 -8.31
CA VAL A 113 7.68 -6.24 -7.20
C VAL A 113 6.65 -7.22 -7.77
N SER A 114 6.60 -8.42 -7.21
CA SER A 114 5.62 -9.45 -7.59
C SER A 114 4.38 -9.32 -6.72
N LEU A 115 3.36 -8.63 -7.22
CA LEU A 115 2.09 -8.47 -6.51
C LEU A 115 0.97 -9.36 -7.06
N GLY A 116 1.21 -10.10 -8.13
CA GLY A 116 0.17 -10.93 -8.74
C GLY A 116 -1.01 -10.12 -9.30
N ASP A 117 -2.13 -10.79 -9.51
CA ASP A 117 -3.36 -10.12 -9.99
C ASP A 117 -4.27 -9.73 -8.84
N ILE A 118 -3.78 -8.86 -7.97
CA ILE A 118 -4.53 -8.36 -6.81
C ILE A 118 -5.00 -6.92 -7.03
N SER A 119 -6.04 -6.53 -6.30
CA SER A 119 -6.47 -5.13 -6.23
C SER A 119 -5.50 -4.34 -5.35
N PHE A 120 -4.93 -3.26 -5.88
CA PHE A 120 -4.03 -2.40 -5.10
C PHE A 120 -4.75 -1.64 -3.98
N ASP A 121 -6.05 -1.42 -4.11
CA ASP A 121 -6.85 -0.75 -3.09
C ASP A 121 -7.03 -1.62 -1.83
N ALA A 122 -7.03 -2.95 -2.01
CA ALA A 122 -7.17 -3.91 -0.91
C ALA A 122 -5.85 -4.21 -0.18
N ILE A 123 -4.72 -3.71 -0.66
CA ILE A 123 -3.43 -3.89 0.01
C ILE A 123 -3.44 -3.16 1.35
N THR A 124 -3.18 -3.90 2.41
CA THR A 124 -2.88 -3.36 3.73
C THR A 124 -1.37 -3.37 3.96
N PHE A 125 -0.89 -2.46 4.79
CA PHE A 125 0.54 -2.39 5.06
C PHE A 125 0.81 -2.04 6.52
N THR A 126 1.98 -2.45 6.97
CA THR A 126 2.55 -2.02 8.25
C THR A 126 4.03 -1.76 8.07
N GLN A 127 4.56 -0.84 8.85
CA GLN A 127 5.97 -0.48 8.81
C GLN A 127 6.62 -0.66 10.17
N SER A 128 7.84 -1.16 10.17
CA SER A 128 8.71 -1.21 11.33
C SER A 128 10.13 -0.83 10.91
N ALA A 129 10.62 0.29 11.42
CA ALA A 129 11.93 0.84 11.06
C ALA A 129 12.15 0.90 9.53
N ASP A 130 13.13 0.20 9.01
CA ASP A 130 13.49 0.15 7.58
C ASP A 130 12.66 -0.83 6.75
N THR A 131 11.69 -1.50 7.34
CA THR A 131 10.93 -2.58 6.70
C THR A 131 9.45 -2.21 6.60
N LEU A 132 8.92 -2.26 5.38
CA LEU A 132 7.49 -2.21 5.06
C LEU A 132 7.01 -3.60 4.74
N ILE A 133 5.93 -4.03 5.35
CA ILE A 133 5.27 -5.30 5.06
C ILE A 133 3.95 -5.00 4.37
N LEU A 134 3.78 -5.56 3.18
CA LEU A 134 2.53 -5.53 2.43
C LEU A 134 1.78 -6.83 2.63
N MET A 135 0.48 -6.73 2.83
CA MET A 135 -0.41 -7.87 3.07
C MET A 135 -1.66 -7.74 2.20
N HIS A 136 -2.08 -8.87 1.66
CA HIS A 136 -3.33 -9.03 0.91
C HIS A 136 -3.82 -10.46 1.10
N GLU A 137 -5.13 -10.71 1.00
CA GLU A 137 -5.70 -12.05 1.21
C GLU A 137 -5.16 -13.10 0.23
N ASP A 138 -4.90 -12.71 -1.02
CA ASP A 138 -4.41 -13.58 -2.09
C ASP A 138 -2.89 -13.51 -2.30
N LEU A 139 -2.16 -12.83 -1.43
CA LEU A 139 -0.72 -12.64 -1.55
C LEU A 139 0.01 -13.10 -0.30
N ALA A 140 1.06 -13.88 -0.48
CA ALA A 140 2.00 -14.11 0.61
C ALA A 140 2.60 -12.77 1.07
N PRO A 141 2.73 -12.52 2.39
CA PRO A 141 3.24 -11.26 2.88
C PRO A 141 4.57 -10.88 2.23
N LEU A 142 4.64 -9.65 1.74
CA LEU A 142 5.80 -9.13 1.03
C LEU A 142 6.53 -8.11 1.91
N SER A 143 7.82 -8.32 2.11
CA SER A 143 8.71 -7.40 2.81
C SER A 143 9.43 -6.51 1.81
N ILE A 144 9.38 -5.21 2.03
CA ILE A 144 10.17 -4.21 1.31
C ILE A 144 11.09 -3.55 2.31
N VAL A 145 12.39 -3.65 2.07
CA VAL A 145 13.42 -3.17 2.98
C VAL A 145 14.20 -2.05 2.33
N ARG A 146 14.35 -0.95 3.06
CA ARG A 146 15.22 0.15 2.71
C ARG A 146 16.65 -0.15 3.19
N GLY A 147 17.61 -0.12 2.31
CA GLY A 147 19.03 -0.25 2.67
C GLY A 147 19.62 1.03 3.24
N ALA A 148 20.81 0.92 3.79
CA ALA A 148 21.49 1.99 4.55
C ALA A 148 21.68 3.30 3.79
N ASN A 149 21.73 3.27 2.46
CA ASN A 149 22.06 4.44 1.63
C ASN A 149 20.86 5.05 0.91
N ASN A 150 19.63 4.75 1.30
CA ASN A 150 18.38 5.17 0.61
C ASN A 150 18.28 4.73 -0.87
N THR A 151 19.33 4.17 -1.43
CA THR A 151 19.47 3.75 -2.83
C THR A 151 19.43 2.24 -3.03
N THR A 152 19.28 1.47 -1.95
CA THR A 152 19.22 0.01 -2.03
C THR A 152 17.91 -0.49 -1.44
N TRP A 153 16.89 -0.54 -2.26
CA TRP A 153 15.59 -1.10 -1.88
C TRP A 153 15.49 -2.54 -2.36
N THR A 154 14.99 -3.41 -1.51
CA THR A 154 14.80 -4.83 -1.84
C THR A 154 13.38 -5.26 -1.50
N ALA A 155 12.84 -6.18 -2.29
CA ALA A 155 11.56 -6.80 -2.03
C ALA A 155 11.74 -8.31 -1.93
N SER A 156 11.14 -8.94 -0.94
CA SER A 156 11.16 -10.39 -0.74
C SER A 156 9.86 -10.88 -0.13
N THR A 157 9.42 -12.06 -0.52
CA THR A 157 8.28 -12.72 0.09
C THR A 157 8.66 -13.25 1.47
N ILE A 158 7.82 -12.99 2.46
CA ILE A 158 8.00 -13.55 3.80
C ILE A 158 7.47 -14.98 3.81
N SER A 159 8.35 -15.95 4.03
CA SER A 159 7.95 -17.33 4.23
C SER A 159 7.57 -17.54 5.69
N ILE A 160 6.28 -17.72 5.94
CA ILE A 160 5.79 -18.09 7.27
C ILE A 160 5.79 -19.62 7.34
N THR A 161 6.83 -20.17 7.95
CA THR A 161 6.84 -21.60 8.27
C THR A 161 5.99 -21.78 9.52
N SER A 162 4.73 -22.10 9.34
CA SER A 162 3.90 -22.59 10.44
C SER A 162 4.53 -23.89 10.98
N PRO A 163 4.81 -24.00 12.29
CA PRO A 163 5.21 -25.27 12.85
C PRO A 163 4.07 -26.26 12.56
N LYS A 164 4.32 -27.20 11.65
CA LYS A 164 3.39 -28.31 11.43
C LYS A 164 3.40 -29.12 12.71
N PHE A 165 2.39 -28.92 13.54
CA PHE A 165 2.03 -29.96 14.52
C PHE A 165 1.55 -31.14 13.70
N ALA A 166 2.47 -31.98 13.31
CA ALA A 166 2.13 -33.29 12.77
C ALA A 166 1.53 -34.09 13.91
N PHE A 167 0.22 -34.00 14.09
CA PHE A 167 -0.49 -35.05 14.74
C PHE A 167 -0.43 -36.26 13.81
N THR A 168 0.63 -37.03 13.90
CA THR A 168 0.62 -38.38 13.41
C THR A 168 -0.31 -39.19 14.34
N LYS A 169 -1.60 -39.10 14.08
CA LYS A 169 -2.53 -40.12 14.58
C LYS A 169 -2.18 -41.38 13.82
N SER A 170 -1.26 -42.14 14.33
CA SER A 170 -1.14 -43.54 13.95
C SER A 170 -2.34 -44.28 14.57
N VAL A 171 -3.49 -44.17 13.95
CA VAL A 171 -4.55 -45.12 14.16
C VAL A 171 -4.14 -46.34 13.36
N SER A 172 -3.45 -47.24 13.98
CA SER A 172 -3.51 -48.64 13.54
C SER A 172 -4.94 -49.11 13.79
N GLU A 173 -5.79 -48.95 12.78
CA GLU A 173 -7.06 -49.70 12.79
C GLU A 173 -6.69 -51.17 12.76
N PRO A 174 -7.09 -51.97 13.78
CA PRO A 174 -7.05 -53.40 13.61
C PRO A 174 -7.99 -53.71 12.45
N ALA A 175 -7.45 -54.36 11.43
CA ALA A 175 -8.26 -54.85 10.33
C ALA A 175 -9.37 -55.75 10.92
N ALA A 176 -10.56 -55.21 11.04
CA ALA A 176 -11.75 -55.96 11.39
C ALA A 176 -12.10 -56.83 10.18
N ASN A 177 -11.58 -58.01 10.16
CA ASN A 177 -11.96 -59.04 9.20
C ASN A 177 -13.36 -59.53 9.58
N ILE A 178 -14.39 -58.85 9.09
CA ILE A 178 -15.77 -59.35 9.21
C ILE A 178 -15.98 -60.29 8.03
N THR A 179 -15.79 -61.55 8.24
CA THR A 179 -16.26 -62.60 7.35
C THR A 179 -17.75 -62.83 7.64
N PRO A 180 -18.64 -62.59 6.67
CA PRO A 180 -20.03 -62.99 6.85
C PRO A 180 -20.11 -64.55 6.89
N SER A 181 -20.64 -65.08 7.97
CA SER A 181 -20.96 -66.51 8.05
C SER A 181 -22.23 -66.74 7.23
N SER A 182 -22.16 -67.70 6.33
CA SER A 182 -23.26 -68.24 5.54
C SER A 182 -24.28 -69.03 6.40
#